data_7648e1ccc45f1d20090232ea6e0952c7
#
_entry.id   7648e1ccc45f1d20090232ea6e0952c7
#
_cell.length_a   1.000
_cell.length_b   1.000
_cell.length_c   1.000
_cell.angle_alpha   90.00
_cell.angle_beta   90.00
_cell.angle_gamma   90.00
#
_symmetry.space_group_name_H-M   'P 1'
#
loop_
_entity.id
_entity.type
_entity.pdbx_description
1 polymer ?
#
loop_
_entity_poly.entity_id
_entity_poly.type
_entity_poly.pdbx_seq_one_letter_code
_entity_poly.pdbx_strand_id
1 'polypeptide(L)' 'ERLYRKLSNREIEVLRFLSDGKKNNEIAKILKLNEKTISTYKLRLLTKLNVTNLVDLVNKAKTLEIV' A
#
# COMPACT_ATOMS: atom_id res chain seq x y z
N GLU A 1 16.07 -9.03 8.72
CA GLU A 1 15.41 -7.71 8.65
C GLU A 1 14.09 -7.80 7.89
N ARG A 2 13.02 -7.31 8.51
CA ARG A 2 11.70 -7.40 7.91
C ARG A 2 11.23 -6.04 7.42
N LEU A 3 11.06 -5.92 6.12
CA LEU A 3 10.70 -4.65 5.50
C LEU A 3 9.36 -4.12 6.00
N TYR A 4 8.39 -5.02 6.27
CA TYR A 4 7.07 -4.57 6.69
C TYR A 4 7.07 -3.88 8.06
N ARG A 5 8.11 -4.08 8.88
CA ARG A 5 8.22 -3.38 10.15
C ARG A 5 8.47 -1.88 9.99
N LYS A 6 8.85 -1.46 8.80
CA LYS A 6 9.05 -0.05 8.49
C LYS A 6 7.76 0.64 8.05
N LEU A 7 6.68 -0.12 7.91
CA LEU A 7 5.40 0.42 7.48
C LEU A 7 4.58 0.88 8.68
N SER A 8 3.91 2.02 8.53
CA SER A 8 2.97 2.47 9.54
C SER A 8 1.67 1.67 9.43
N ASN A 9 0.82 1.74 10.45
CA ASN A 9 -0.48 1.07 10.41
C ASN A 9 -1.32 1.54 9.23
N ARG A 10 -1.29 2.83 8.93
CA ARG A 10 -2.05 3.39 7.82
C ARG A 10 -1.50 2.90 6.49
N GLU A 11 -0.18 2.79 6.36
CA GLU A 11 0.42 2.26 5.15
C GLU A 11 0.02 0.81 4.93
N ILE A 12 -0.03 0.02 5.98
CA ILE A 12 -0.47 -1.37 5.87
C ILE A 12 -1.93 -1.46 5.46
N GLU A 13 -2.80 -0.59 6.00
CA GLU A 13 -4.20 -0.55 5.60
C GLU A 13 -4.34 -0.25 4.11
N VAL A 14 -3.63 0.77 3.63
CA VAL A 14 -3.67 1.13 2.21
C VAL A 14 -3.17 -0.03 1.36
N LEU A 15 -2.10 -0.67 1.78
CA LEU A 15 -1.54 -1.81 1.06
C LEU A 15 -2.54 -2.96 0.95
N ARG A 16 -3.26 -3.25 2.04
CA ARG A 16 -4.28 -4.28 2.02
C ARG A 16 -5.39 -3.98 1.03
N PHE A 17 -5.86 -2.72 1.02
CA PHE A 17 -6.89 -2.33 0.06
C PHE A 17 -6.39 -2.43 -1.38
N LEU A 18 -5.16 -2.01 -1.62
CA LEU A 18 -4.56 -2.15 -2.96
C LEU A 18 -4.46 -3.61 -3.37
N SER A 19 -4.11 -4.48 -2.43
CA SER A 19 -4.02 -5.92 -2.69
C SER A 19 -5.39 -6.54 -2.99
N ASP A 20 -6.45 -5.95 -2.45
CA ASP A 20 -7.82 -6.39 -2.71
C ASP A 20 -8.36 -5.84 -4.04
N GLY A 21 -7.57 -5.06 -4.75
CA GLY A 21 -8.00 -4.50 -6.03
C GLY A 21 -8.76 -3.20 -5.93
N LYS A 22 -8.77 -2.55 -4.77
CA LYS A 22 -9.45 -1.27 -4.59
C LYS A 22 -8.70 -0.16 -5.30
N LYS A 23 -9.47 0.76 -5.87
CA LYS A 23 -8.90 1.94 -6.55
C LYS A 23 -8.64 3.05 -5.53
N ASN A 24 -7.78 4.00 -5.92
CA ASN A 24 -7.44 5.12 -5.03
C ASN A 24 -8.67 5.85 -4.50
N ASN A 25 -9.65 6.13 -5.37
CA ASN A 25 -10.85 6.84 -4.95
C ASN A 25 -11.69 6.03 -3.97
N GLU A 26 -11.72 4.71 -4.12
CA GLU A 26 -12.44 3.84 -3.19
C GLU A 26 -11.77 3.84 -1.82
N ILE A 27 -10.45 3.71 -1.81
CA ILE A 27 -9.69 3.72 -0.56
C ILE A 27 -9.85 5.06 0.15
N ALA A 28 -9.80 6.15 -0.63
CA ALA A 28 -9.96 7.49 -0.07
C ALA A 28 -11.31 7.64 0.62
N LYS A 29 -12.37 7.11 0.03
CA LYS A 29 -13.70 7.16 0.64
C LYS A 29 -13.77 6.35 1.92
N ILE A 30 -13.21 5.15 1.90
CA ILE A 30 -13.23 4.26 3.06
C ILE A 30 -12.47 4.88 4.23
N LEU A 31 -11.30 5.44 3.96
CA LEU A 31 -10.44 6.00 5.00
C LEU A 31 -10.73 7.47 5.29
N LYS A 32 -11.67 8.08 4.55
CA LYS A 32 -12.02 9.49 4.69
C LYS A 32 -10.82 10.40 4.46
N LEU A 33 -10.04 10.07 3.47
CA LEU A 33 -8.87 10.85 3.02
C LEU A 33 -9.08 11.26 1.59
N ASN A 34 -8.27 12.19 1.07
CA ASN A 34 -8.38 12.53 -0.35
C ASN A 34 -7.50 11.58 -1.18
N GLU A 35 -7.79 11.53 -2.49
CA GLU A 35 -7.07 10.61 -3.38
C GLU A 35 -5.58 10.93 -3.48
N LYS A 36 -5.24 12.20 -3.35
CA LYS A 36 -3.84 12.62 -3.41
C LYS A 36 -3.05 12.03 -2.25
N THR A 37 -3.67 11.97 -1.07
CA THR A 37 -3.06 11.34 0.10
C THR A 37 -2.83 9.85 -0.14
N ILE A 38 -3.81 9.18 -0.76
CA ILE A 38 -3.66 7.76 -1.09
C ILE A 38 -2.52 7.56 -2.07
N SER A 39 -2.41 8.41 -3.08
CA SER A 39 -1.30 8.34 -4.04
C SER A 39 0.05 8.49 -3.33
N THR A 40 0.13 9.37 -2.35
CA THR A 40 1.35 9.57 -1.57
C THR A 40 1.71 8.29 -0.80
N TYR A 41 0.72 7.67 -0.16
CA TYR A 41 0.95 6.40 0.54
C TYR A 41 1.43 5.32 -0.42
N LYS A 42 0.81 5.25 -1.60
CA LYS A 42 1.20 4.28 -2.61
C LYS A 42 2.66 4.46 -3.03
N LEU A 43 3.09 5.70 -3.27
CA LEU A 43 4.47 5.98 -3.64
C LEU A 43 5.44 5.59 -2.51
N ARG A 44 5.06 5.87 -1.27
CA ARG A 44 5.88 5.49 -0.12
C ARG A 44 6.02 3.98 -0.03
N LEU A 45 4.93 3.26 -0.28
CA LEU A 45 4.95 1.80 -0.25
C LEU A 45 5.87 1.23 -1.34
N LEU A 46 5.80 1.79 -2.55
CA LEU A 46 6.68 1.37 -3.63
C LEU A 46 8.14 1.54 -3.24
N THR A 47 8.47 2.68 -2.66
CA THR A 47 9.84 2.98 -2.23
C THR A 47 10.28 2.07 -1.10
N LYS A 48 9.43 1.90 -0.08
CA LYS A 48 9.79 1.11 1.10
C LYS A 48 9.96 -0.37 0.79
N LEU A 49 9.17 -0.89 -0.14
CA LEU A 49 9.27 -2.29 -0.54
C LEU A 49 10.19 -2.48 -1.75
N ASN A 50 10.79 -1.40 -2.22
CA ASN A 50 11.76 -1.43 -3.31
C ASN A 50 11.20 -2.06 -4.58
N VAL A 51 10.03 -1.61 -4.99
CA VAL A 51 9.36 -2.04 -6.23
C VAL A 51 8.96 -0.80 -7.01
N THR A 52 8.62 -0.97 -8.30
CA THR A 52 8.39 0.15 -9.19
C THR A 52 6.95 0.24 -9.71
N ASN A 53 6.13 -0.75 -9.45
CA ASN A 53 4.75 -0.75 -9.94
C ASN A 53 3.84 -1.48 -8.97
N LEU A 54 2.52 -1.32 -9.21
CA LEU A 54 1.51 -1.86 -8.31
C LEU A 54 1.50 -3.39 -8.28
N VAL A 55 1.68 -4.02 -9.43
CA VAL A 55 1.65 -5.49 -9.50
C VAL A 55 2.76 -6.07 -8.63
N ASP A 56 3.97 -5.53 -8.78
CA ASP A 56 5.11 -5.98 -7.98
C ASP A 56 4.91 -5.67 -6.51
N LEU A 57 4.29 -4.53 -6.20
CA LEU A 57 3.99 -4.16 -4.82
C LEU A 57 3.08 -5.19 -4.16
N VAL A 58 1.99 -5.54 -4.82
CA VAL A 58 1.03 -6.50 -4.31
C VAL A 58 1.67 -7.88 -4.16
N ASN A 59 2.42 -8.32 -5.17
CA ASN A 59 3.09 -9.61 -5.13
C ASN A 59 4.10 -9.67 -3.99
N LYS A 60 4.87 -8.62 -3.80
CA LYS A 60 5.86 -8.58 -2.73
C LYS A 60 5.19 -8.59 -1.36
N ALA A 61 4.09 -7.86 -1.22
CA ALA A 61 3.33 -7.85 0.03
C ALA A 61 2.84 -9.25 0.40
N LYS A 62 2.36 -10.00 -0.58
CA LYS A 62 1.91 -11.37 -0.36
C LYS A 62 3.07 -12.29 0.00
N THR A 63 4.21 -12.14 -0.70
CA THR A 63 5.40 -12.94 -0.44
C THR A 63 5.92 -12.70 0.98
N LEU A 64 5.87 -11.46 1.45
CA LEU A 64 6.31 -11.10 2.80
C LEU A 64 5.23 -11.32 3.85
N GLU A 65 4.07 -11.80 3.44
CA GLU A 65 2.94 -12.07 4.32
C GLU A 65 2.46 -10.83 5.08
N ILE A 66 2.55 -9.67 4.44
CA ILE A 66 2.03 -8.43 5.00
C ILE A 66 0.51 -8.39 4.88
N VAL A 67 -0.01 -8.97 3.82
CA VAL A 67 -1.44 -9.01 3.55
C VAL A 67 -1.90 -10.45 3.34
#